data_1d22d0a0ef1f77b0975777b0ae7c15fb
#
_entry.id   1d22d0a0ef1f77b0975777b0ae7c15fb
#
_cell.length_a   1.000
_cell.length_b   1.000
_cell.length_c   1.000
_cell.angle_alpha   90.00
_cell.angle_beta   90.00
_cell.angle_gamma   90.00
#
_symmetry.space_group_name_H-M   'P 1'
#
loop_
_entity.id
_entity.type
_entity.pdbx_description
1 polymer ?
#
loop_
_entity_poly.entity_id
_entity_poly.type
_entity_poly.pdbx_seq_one_letter_code
_entity_poly.pdbx_strand_id
1 'polypeptide(L)'
;MSLLAAVWHRPRRFAVELVATIFTAIRGIAANRMRAFLSTIGIAIGVATLMTIYGLTAGLTSSFTRQLAALGSNTMYVSSRPWVIRGDWWRYRNRPPITREDAAALRRRGDRLAAVAPVANAAAEVSYRGERIGQVQVQGTTSEYIDTSTIKMASGRFLSPLEGDGAGQVAVIGSEVAERLFKRGNPLGARISVGPQRFTVIGVLVPQGKAFGRSLDNLIIIPIDAFGRMYGMRRDMAIAVTAAPGSMYQAEDQIVEILRGERGLGAGDEDTFSINRQSELLQMFNEETAALFGVAIAIGLVTLLVGGIGVMNIMLVAVTERTREIGVRRALGARRRTILVQFLTESALVTMVGGALGTAVGIIGCRVIDRIAPVSAELSPTAIVGALLFSGAVGLVFGTWPAYRASHLDPIEALRFE
;
A
#
# COMPACT_ATOMS: atom_id res chain seq x y z
N MET A 1 50.78 -32.93 7.37
CA MET A 1 50.08 -32.10 8.37
C MET A 1 50.26 -30.60 8.21
N SER A 2 50.86 -30.05 7.14
CA SER A 2 51.18 -28.62 7.00
C SER A 2 50.26 -27.81 6.08
N LEU A 3 49.40 -28.45 5.28
CA LEU A 3 48.49 -27.75 4.36
C LEU A 3 47.13 -27.35 4.98
N LEU A 4 46.67 -28.02 6.04
CA LEU A 4 45.42 -27.70 6.74
C LEU A 4 45.54 -26.48 7.70
N ALA A 5 46.73 -26.20 8.20
CA ALA A 5 46.99 -25.03 9.05
C ALA A 5 46.99 -23.73 8.27
N ALA A 6 47.30 -23.73 6.98
CA ALA A 6 47.32 -22.51 6.14
C ALA A 6 45.95 -22.01 5.72
N VAL A 7 44.93 -22.87 5.71
CA VAL A 7 43.54 -22.49 5.33
C VAL A 7 42.81 -21.82 6.50
N TRP A 8 43.13 -22.21 7.75
CA TRP A 8 42.44 -21.66 8.95
C TRP A 8 42.96 -20.32 9.43
N HIS A 9 44.16 -19.88 9.02
CA HIS A 9 44.71 -18.59 9.39
C HIS A 9 44.31 -17.42 8.46
N ARG A 10 43.75 -17.70 7.27
CA ARG A 10 43.27 -16.65 6.34
C ARG A 10 42.07 -15.87 6.85
N PRO A 11 41.00 -16.44 7.43
CA PRO A 11 39.85 -15.68 7.88
C PRO A 11 40.15 -14.79 9.12
N ARG A 12 41.01 -15.26 10.03
CA ARG A 12 41.40 -14.47 11.22
C ARG A 12 42.23 -13.24 10.86
N ARG A 13 43.17 -13.34 9.91
CA ARG A 13 43.96 -12.17 9.44
C ARG A 13 43.06 -11.18 8.73
N PHE A 14 42.13 -11.61 7.91
CA PHE A 14 41.15 -10.75 7.25
C PHE A 14 40.25 -10.03 8.24
N ALA A 15 39.77 -10.68 9.29
CA ALA A 15 38.98 -10.07 10.34
C ALA A 15 39.75 -9.03 11.15
N VAL A 16 41.04 -9.30 11.50
CA VAL A 16 41.91 -8.33 12.22
C VAL A 16 42.24 -7.13 11.34
N GLU A 17 42.53 -7.35 10.05
CA GLU A 17 42.74 -6.27 9.07
C GLU A 17 41.47 -5.43 8.89
N LEU A 18 40.29 -6.04 8.87
CA LEU A 18 39.00 -5.36 8.74
C LEU A 18 38.72 -4.48 9.98
N VAL A 19 38.94 -5.02 11.19
CA VAL A 19 38.79 -4.25 12.44
C VAL A 19 39.77 -3.08 12.52
N ALA A 20 41.04 -3.31 12.15
CA ALA A 20 42.05 -2.24 12.10
C ALA A 20 41.69 -1.16 11.07
N THR A 21 41.11 -1.56 9.91
CA THR A 21 40.63 -0.65 8.87
C THR A 21 39.45 0.18 9.35
N ILE A 22 38.50 -0.45 10.06
CA ILE A 22 37.35 0.25 10.68
C ILE A 22 37.84 1.32 11.67
N PHE A 23 38.80 0.97 12.52
CA PHE A 23 39.35 1.92 13.52
C PHE A 23 40.09 3.11 12.87
N THR A 24 40.78 2.82 11.77
CA THR A 24 41.49 3.85 10.98
C THR A 24 40.49 4.75 10.24
N ALA A 25 39.41 4.19 9.71
CA ALA A 25 38.31 4.92 9.06
C ALA A 25 37.62 5.88 10.05
N ILE A 26 37.33 5.42 11.26
CA ILE A 26 36.73 6.27 12.31
C ILE A 26 37.64 7.45 12.69
N ARG A 27 38.94 7.21 12.81
CA ARG A 27 39.93 8.28 13.08
C ARG A 27 40.04 9.26 11.92
N GLY A 28 39.99 8.79 10.67
CA GLY A 28 40.01 9.62 9.46
C GLY A 28 38.79 10.54 9.36
N ILE A 29 37.60 10.05 9.72
CA ILE A 29 36.36 10.84 9.81
C ILE A 29 36.51 11.95 10.88
N ALA A 30 37.15 11.65 12.00
CA ALA A 30 37.35 12.60 13.11
C ALA A 30 38.33 13.74 12.78
N ALA A 31 39.23 13.55 11.83
CA ALA A 31 40.24 14.57 11.44
C ALA A 31 39.61 15.69 10.58
N ASN A 32 38.60 15.41 9.73
CA ASN A 32 37.95 16.37 8.84
C ASN A 32 36.42 16.41 9.05
N ARG A 33 36.00 16.75 10.28
CA ARG A 33 34.61 16.65 10.77
C ARG A 33 33.61 17.35 9.87
N MET A 34 33.89 18.55 9.37
CA MET A 34 32.93 19.34 8.59
C MET A 34 32.62 18.70 7.22
N ARG A 35 33.64 18.17 6.54
CA ARG A 35 33.47 17.54 5.23
C ARG A 35 32.77 16.17 5.35
N ALA A 36 33.22 15.35 6.31
CA ALA A 36 32.58 14.07 6.60
C ALA A 36 31.12 14.28 6.94
N PHE A 37 30.77 15.28 7.73
CA PHE A 37 29.42 15.66 8.09
C PHE A 37 28.57 16.03 6.86
N LEU A 38 29.06 16.90 5.95
CA LEU A 38 28.33 17.32 4.76
C LEU A 38 28.01 16.15 3.84
N SER A 39 28.94 15.23 3.62
CA SER A 39 28.68 14.07 2.74
C SER A 39 27.79 13.02 3.39
N THR A 40 28.00 12.79 4.70
CA THR A 40 27.14 11.87 5.46
C THR A 40 25.69 12.38 5.48
N ILE A 41 25.47 13.70 5.63
CA ILE A 41 24.15 14.31 5.54
C ILE A 41 23.53 14.11 4.15
N GLY A 42 24.27 14.33 3.06
CA GLY A 42 23.76 14.13 1.72
C GLY A 42 23.23 12.71 1.49
N ILE A 43 23.98 11.70 1.94
CA ILE A 43 23.55 10.30 1.89
C ILE A 43 22.38 10.05 2.85
N ALA A 44 22.44 10.60 4.07
CA ALA A 44 21.37 10.45 5.05
C ALA A 44 20.04 11.01 4.54
N ILE A 45 20.04 12.18 3.92
CA ILE A 45 18.84 12.78 3.30
C ILE A 45 18.32 11.89 2.17
N GLY A 46 19.20 11.42 1.27
CA GLY A 46 18.81 10.55 0.16
C GLY A 46 18.18 9.24 0.63
N VAL A 47 18.81 8.58 1.61
CA VAL A 47 18.29 7.33 2.19
C VAL A 47 17.01 7.60 2.99
N ALA A 48 16.92 8.67 3.77
CA ALA A 48 15.72 9.04 4.51
C ALA A 48 14.53 9.28 3.57
N THR A 49 14.76 9.99 2.46
CA THR A 49 13.75 10.23 1.44
C THR A 49 13.26 8.92 0.84
N LEU A 50 14.17 8.04 0.39
CA LEU A 50 13.80 6.74 -0.19
C LEU A 50 13.07 5.86 0.82
N MET A 51 13.51 5.81 2.07
CA MET A 51 12.85 5.04 3.13
C MET A 51 11.44 5.55 3.44
N THR A 52 11.27 6.88 3.51
CA THR A 52 9.95 7.49 3.76
C THR A 52 9.00 7.22 2.60
N ILE A 53 9.46 7.37 1.35
CA ILE A 53 8.67 7.07 0.16
C ILE A 53 8.28 5.60 0.13
N TYR A 54 9.22 4.68 0.37
CA TYR A 54 8.95 3.25 0.40
C TYR A 54 7.91 2.89 1.49
N GLY A 55 8.10 3.39 2.71
CA GLY A 55 7.18 3.14 3.82
C GLY A 55 5.78 3.68 3.55
N LEU A 56 5.68 4.87 2.98
CA LEU A 56 4.41 5.48 2.59
C LEU A 56 3.71 4.67 1.48
N THR A 57 4.47 4.24 0.46
CA THR A 57 3.93 3.41 -0.63
C THR A 57 3.40 2.08 -0.12
N ALA A 58 4.21 1.38 0.67
CA ALA A 58 3.84 0.09 1.25
C ALA A 58 2.58 0.22 2.12
N GLY A 59 2.52 1.25 2.95
CA GLY A 59 1.38 1.53 3.83
C GLY A 59 0.12 1.93 3.06
N LEU A 60 0.24 2.75 2.01
CA LEU A 60 -0.87 3.10 1.13
C LEU A 60 -1.42 1.86 0.43
N THR A 61 -0.55 1.05 -0.17
CA THR A 61 -0.97 -0.18 -0.86
C THR A 61 -1.62 -1.17 0.11
N SER A 62 -1.06 -1.36 1.29
CA SER A 62 -1.61 -2.23 2.32
C SER A 62 -2.98 -1.72 2.82
N SER A 63 -3.11 -0.41 3.08
CA SER A 63 -4.37 0.21 3.48
C SER A 63 -5.42 0.09 2.39
N PHE A 64 -5.06 0.34 1.13
CA PHE A 64 -5.96 0.21 -0.01
C PHE A 64 -6.42 -1.24 -0.20
N THR A 65 -5.50 -2.20 -0.14
CA THR A 65 -5.82 -3.64 -0.24
C THR A 65 -6.74 -4.09 0.89
N ARG A 66 -6.48 -3.67 2.13
CA ARG A 66 -7.37 -3.97 3.27
C ARG A 66 -8.78 -3.40 3.09
N GLN A 67 -8.89 -2.17 2.60
CA GLN A 67 -10.18 -1.53 2.33
C GLN A 67 -10.95 -2.24 1.22
N LEU A 68 -10.26 -2.65 0.17
CA LEU A 68 -10.87 -3.42 -0.93
C LEU A 68 -11.23 -4.84 -0.51
N ALA A 69 -10.55 -5.44 0.47
CA ALA A 69 -10.89 -6.77 0.97
C ALA A 69 -12.33 -6.84 1.50
N ALA A 70 -12.90 -5.70 1.95
CA ALA A 70 -14.30 -5.61 2.34
C ALA A 70 -15.29 -5.86 1.19
N LEU A 71 -14.87 -5.67 -0.07
CA LEU A 71 -15.69 -5.94 -1.25
C LEU A 71 -15.80 -7.44 -1.61
N GLY A 72 -14.93 -8.28 -1.03
CA GLY A 72 -14.85 -9.72 -1.35
C GLY A 72 -14.01 -10.01 -2.60
N SER A 73 -13.08 -10.94 -2.49
CA SER A 73 -12.16 -11.29 -3.59
C SER A 73 -12.82 -12.04 -4.75
N ASN A 74 -13.94 -12.74 -4.50
CA ASN A 74 -14.70 -13.51 -5.49
C ASN A 74 -16.01 -12.83 -5.90
N THR A 75 -16.20 -11.55 -5.53
CA THR A 75 -17.41 -10.80 -5.82
C THR A 75 -17.18 -9.83 -6.97
N MET A 76 -18.07 -9.86 -7.94
CA MET A 76 -18.20 -8.90 -9.03
C MET A 76 -19.40 -7.99 -8.76
N TYR A 77 -19.28 -6.74 -9.18
CA TYR A 77 -20.36 -5.77 -9.07
C TYR A 77 -20.80 -5.33 -10.45
N VAL A 78 -22.00 -5.72 -10.83
CA VAL A 78 -22.63 -5.25 -12.07
C VAL A 78 -23.29 -3.91 -11.80
N SER A 79 -22.92 -2.88 -12.56
CA SER A 79 -23.50 -1.55 -12.46
C SER A 79 -23.66 -0.90 -13.84
N SER A 80 -24.43 0.19 -13.94
CA SER A 80 -24.61 0.93 -15.19
C SER A 80 -23.30 1.55 -15.69
N ARG A 81 -22.35 1.86 -14.77
CA ARG A 81 -21.09 2.53 -15.07
C ARG A 81 -19.91 1.77 -14.50
N PRO A 82 -18.76 1.77 -15.20
CA PRO A 82 -17.54 1.21 -14.62
C PRO A 82 -17.06 2.06 -13.42
N TRP A 83 -16.45 1.42 -12.44
CA TRP A 83 -15.81 2.12 -11.33
C TRP A 83 -14.59 2.92 -11.78
N VAL A 84 -13.90 2.43 -12.82
CA VAL A 84 -12.75 3.07 -13.44
C VAL A 84 -13.16 3.59 -14.81
N ILE A 85 -13.29 4.90 -14.94
CA ILE A 85 -13.60 5.55 -16.21
C ILE A 85 -12.29 6.10 -16.79
N ARG A 86 -11.78 5.44 -17.85
CA ARG A 86 -10.61 5.92 -18.62
C ARG A 86 -11.12 6.64 -19.86
N GLY A 87 -11.04 7.97 -19.86
CA GLY A 87 -11.44 8.79 -21.02
C GLY A 87 -12.93 9.15 -21.05
N ASP A 88 -13.64 8.74 -22.06
CA ASP A 88 -14.96 9.21 -22.47
C ASP A 88 -16.10 8.92 -21.49
N TRP A 89 -16.15 9.67 -20.39
CA TRP A 89 -17.19 9.52 -19.34
C TRP A 89 -18.62 9.71 -19.89
N TRP A 90 -18.80 10.50 -20.98
CA TRP A 90 -20.10 10.75 -21.62
C TRP A 90 -20.74 9.51 -22.25
N ARG A 91 -19.95 8.48 -22.65
CA ARG A 91 -20.46 7.20 -23.17
C ARG A 91 -21.30 6.45 -22.12
N TYR A 92 -21.00 6.66 -20.84
CA TYR A 92 -21.68 5.99 -19.74
C TYR A 92 -22.85 6.79 -19.17
N ARG A 93 -22.99 8.09 -19.56
CA ARG A 93 -23.95 9.01 -18.95
C ARG A 93 -25.39 8.59 -19.16
N ASN A 94 -25.73 8.10 -20.36
CA ASN A 94 -27.08 7.77 -20.78
C ASN A 94 -27.40 6.27 -20.73
N ARG A 95 -26.55 5.47 -20.09
CA ARG A 95 -26.82 4.04 -19.95
C ARG A 95 -28.06 3.81 -19.10
N PRO A 96 -28.94 2.87 -19.45
CA PRO A 96 -30.10 2.52 -18.65
C PRO A 96 -29.65 2.00 -17.28
N PRO A 97 -30.42 2.27 -16.21
CA PRO A 97 -30.09 1.80 -14.88
C PRO A 97 -30.11 0.26 -14.83
N ILE A 98 -29.40 -0.29 -13.87
CA ILE A 98 -29.52 -1.69 -13.49
C ILE A 98 -30.83 -1.87 -12.72
N THR A 99 -31.56 -2.93 -13.05
CA THR A 99 -32.91 -3.20 -12.50
C THR A 99 -32.95 -4.47 -11.66
N ARG A 100 -34.07 -4.70 -10.98
CA ARG A 100 -34.31 -5.95 -10.24
C ARG A 100 -34.52 -7.14 -11.18
N GLU A 101 -35.05 -6.89 -12.35
CA GLU A 101 -35.27 -7.88 -13.41
C GLU A 101 -33.92 -8.43 -13.87
N ASP A 102 -32.90 -7.57 -14.04
CA ASP A 102 -31.52 -7.97 -14.31
C ASP A 102 -30.98 -8.92 -13.21
N ALA A 103 -31.15 -8.55 -11.93
CA ALA A 103 -30.72 -9.38 -10.80
C ALA A 103 -31.49 -10.71 -10.76
N ALA A 104 -32.80 -10.69 -11.02
CA ALA A 104 -33.61 -11.89 -11.06
C ALA A 104 -33.24 -12.80 -12.24
N ALA A 105 -32.89 -12.26 -13.40
CA ALA A 105 -32.37 -13.01 -14.55
C ALA A 105 -31.05 -13.72 -14.22
N LEU A 106 -30.10 -13.01 -13.61
CA LEU A 106 -28.84 -13.59 -13.14
C LEU A 106 -29.06 -14.71 -12.12
N ARG A 107 -29.95 -14.49 -11.14
CA ARG A 107 -30.29 -15.53 -10.13
C ARG A 107 -30.92 -16.77 -10.71
N ARG A 108 -31.78 -16.61 -11.73
CA ARG A 108 -32.49 -17.77 -12.36
C ARG A 108 -31.61 -18.56 -13.33
N ARG A 109 -30.71 -17.90 -14.06
CA ARG A 109 -30.00 -18.52 -15.19
C ARG A 109 -28.49 -18.73 -14.91
N GLY A 110 -27.96 -18.18 -13.79
CA GLY A 110 -26.56 -18.20 -13.49
C GLY A 110 -26.09 -19.44 -12.75
N ASP A 111 -25.74 -20.52 -13.48
CA ASP A 111 -25.25 -21.79 -12.88
C ASP A 111 -23.86 -21.65 -12.24
N ARG A 112 -23.07 -20.68 -12.67
CA ARG A 112 -21.73 -20.40 -12.16
C ARG A 112 -21.72 -19.32 -11.06
N LEU A 113 -22.91 -18.81 -10.69
CA LEU A 113 -23.10 -17.77 -9.71
C LEU A 113 -23.54 -18.39 -8.38
N ALA A 114 -22.68 -18.27 -7.36
CA ALA A 114 -22.98 -18.83 -6.03
C ALA A 114 -24.02 -17.98 -5.28
N ALA A 115 -23.98 -16.64 -5.44
CA ALA A 115 -24.93 -15.72 -4.84
C ALA A 115 -25.10 -14.48 -5.72
N VAL A 116 -26.33 -13.93 -5.73
CA VAL A 116 -26.68 -12.73 -6.51
C VAL A 116 -27.57 -11.84 -5.65
N ALA A 117 -27.08 -10.65 -5.30
CA ALA A 117 -27.79 -9.70 -4.46
C ALA A 117 -27.89 -8.33 -5.11
N PRO A 118 -29.08 -7.78 -5.38
CA PRO A 118 -29.24 -6.38 -5.76
C PRO A 118 -28.87 -5.47 -4.58
N VAL A 119 -28.20 -4.36 -4.88
CA VAL A 119 -27.73 -3.39 -3.89
C VAL A 119 -28.11 -2.00 -4.36
N ALA A 120 -28.96 -1.33 -3.61
CA ALA A 120 -29.34 0.06 -3.84
C ALA A 120 -28.94 0.92 -2.65
N ASN A 121 -28.42 2.13 -2.91
CA ASN A 121 -27.90 3.00 -1.87
C ASN A 121 -28.61 4.34 -1.85
N ALA A 122 -28.87 4.86 -0.64
CA ALA A 122 -29.34 6.20 -0.38
C ALA A 122 -28.73 6.73 0.92
N ALA A 123 -28.92 8.00 1.22
CA ALA A 123 -28.61 8.55 2.52
C ALA A 123 -29.90 9.05 3.20
N ALA A 124 -30.01 8.84 4.51
CA ALA A 124 -31.13 9.34 5.29
C ALA A 124 -30.70 9.79 6.69
N GLU A 125 -31.55 10.59 7.31
CA GLU A 125 -31.50 10.83 8.75
C GLU A 125 -32.10 9.63 9.47
N VAL A 126 -31.45 9.19 10.55
CA VAL A 126 -31.91 8.10 11.40
C VAL A 126 -32.09 8.61 12.82
N SER A 127 -33.19 8.20 13.46
CA SER A 127 -33.49 8.65 14.81
C SER A 127 -34.06 7.55 15.71
N TYR A 128 -33.74 7.66 17.00
CA TYR A 128 -34.24 6.81 18.05
C TYR A 128 -34.33 7.58 19.37
N ARG A 129 -35.53 7.65 19.98
CA ARG A 129 -35.79 8.30 21.30
C ARG A 129 -35.15 9.68 21.48
N GLY A 130 -35.18 10.52 20.41
CA GLY A 130 -34.63 11.89 20.45
C GLY A 130 -33.19 12.01 19.97
N GLU A 131 -32.40 10.93 19.96
CA GLU A 131 -31.09 10.92 19.32
C GLU A 131 -31.25 10.89 17.80
N ARG A 132 -30.43 11.64 17.06
CA ARG A 132 -30.48 11.72 15.60
C ARG A 132 -29.08 11.61 14.99
N ILE A 133 -28.98 10.91 13.89
CA ILE A 133 -27.78 10.84 13.05
C ILE A 133 -28.17 11.24 11.64
N GLY A 134 -27.62 12.34 11.15
CA GLY A 134 -27.76 12.74 9.75
C GLY A 134 -26.82 11.94 8.84
N GLN A 135 -27.16 11.84 7.54
CA GLN A 135 -26.28 11.26 6.52
C GLN A 135 -25.85 9.81 6.80
N VAL A 136 -26.75 8.97 7.32
CA VAL A 136 -26.51 7.53 7.44
C VAL A 136 -26.72 6.89 6.07
N GLN A 137 -25.83 6.03 5.64
CA GLN A 137 -25.99 5.25 4.41
C GLN A 137 -27.09 4.19 4.63
N VAL A 138 -28.12 4.24 3.80
CA VAL A 138 -29.18 3.24 3.77
C VAL A 138 -29.01 2.37 2.55
N GLN A 139 -28.81 1.08 2.77
CA GLN A 139 -28.60 0.09 1.74
C GLN A 139 -29.80 -0.85 1.68
N GLY A 140 -30.47 -0.90 0.53
CA GLY A 140 -31.50 -1.88 0.23
C GLY A 140 -30.90 -3.10 -0.43
N THR A 141 -31.15 -4.29 0.09
CA THR A 141 -30.64 -5.55 -0.47
C THR A 141 -31.50 -6.75 -0.09
N THR A 142 -31.10 -7.94 -0.54
CA THR A 142 -31.75 -9.23 -0.23
C THR A 142 -30.94 -10.04 0.80
N SER A 143 -31.47 -11.19 1.22
CA SER A 143 -30.80 -12.07 2.17
C SER A 143 -29.44 -12.58 1.68
N GLU A 144 -29.30 -12.79 0.39
CA GLU A 144 -28.08 -13.33 -0.25
C GLU A 144 -26.88 -12.35 -0.18
N TYR A 145 -27.12 -11.09 0.21
CA TYR A 145 -26.03 -10.11 0.33
C TYR A 145 -24.98 -10.51 1.36
N ILE A 146 -25.35 -11.26 2.39
CA ILE A 146 -24.37 -11.76 3.37
C ILE A 146 -23.35 -12.71 2.73
N ASP A 147 -23.77 -13.46 1.69
CA ASP A 147 -22.92 -14.39 0.96
C ASP A 147 -22.10 -13.71 -0.14
N THR A 148 -22.51 -12.51 -0.58
CA THR A 148 -21.79 -11.71 -1.58
C THR A 148 -20.81 -10.71 -0.97
N SER A 149 -20.85 -10.52 0.34
CA SER A 149 -20.06 -9.53 1.06
C SER A 149 -19.23 -10.17 2.17
N THR A 150 -18.28 -9.43 2.71
CA THR A 150 -17.45 -9.87 3.85
C THR A 150 -18.02 -9.45 5.20
N ILE A 151 -19.25 -8.91 5.22
CA ILE A 151 -19.91 -8.46 6.44
C ILE A 151 -20.14 -9.64 7.41
N LYS A 152 -19.98 -9.38 8.70
CA LYS A 152 -20.24 -10.35 9.76
C LYS A 152 -21.18 -9.76 10.81
N MET A 153 -21.99 -10.62 11.40
CA MET A 153 -22.89 -10.21 12.48
C MET A 153 -22.15 -10.20 13.83
N ALA A 154 -22.24 -9.07 14.55
CA ALA A 154 -21.76 -8.97 15.94
C ALA A 154 -22.84 -9.49 16.91
N SER A 155 -24.13 -9.21 16.63
CA SER A 155 -25.26 -9.69 17.41
C SER A 155 -26.53 -9.73 16.57
N GLY A 156 -27.47 -10.57 16.96
CA GLY A 156 -28.71 -10.77 16.23
C GLY A 156 -28.53 -11.62 14.96
N ARG A 157 -29.30 -11.32 13.92
CA ARG A 157 -29.30 -12.05 12.65
C ARG A 157 -29.38 -11.11 11.44
N PHE A 158 -29.00 -11.60 10.28
CA PHE A 158 -29.21 -10.93 9.00
C PHE A 158 -30.64 -11.09 8.49
N LEU A 159 -30.96 -10.46 7.35
CA LEU A 159 -32.24 -10.59 6.67
C LEU A 159 -32.51 -12.06 6.33
N SER A 160 -33.72 -12.56 6.58
CA SER A 160 -34.14 -13.86 6.08
C SER A 160 -34.63 -13.73 4.63
N PRO A 161 -34.72 -14.84 3.86
CA PRO A 161 -35.29 -14.81 2.50
C PRO A 161 -36.70 -14.21 2.41
N LEU A 162 -37.55 -14.50 3.37
CA LEU A 162 -38.91 -13.94 3.44
C LEU A 162 -38.93 -12.42 3.72
N GLU A 163 -37.95 -11.91 4.44
CA GLU A 163 -37.82 -10.48 4.75
C GLU A 163 -37.06 -9.74 3.65
N GLY A 164 -36.07 -10.38 3.05
CA GLY A 164 -35.24 -9.81 1.98
C GLY A 164 -36.02 -9.53 0.70
N ASP A 165 -36.83 -10.49 0.27
CA ASP A 165 -37.72 -10.39 -0.90
C ASP A 165 -39.11 -9.86 -0.54
N GLY A 166 -39.35 -9.46 0.71
CA GLY A 166 -40.62 -8.99 1.23
C GLY A 166 -40.60 -7.57 1.78
N ALA A 167 -41.79 -7.07 2.10
CA ALA A 167 -41.97 -5.74 2.65
C ALA A 167 -41.65 -5.60 4.15
N GLY A 168 -40.79 -6.47 4.68
CA GLY A 168 -40.43 -6.48 6.11
C GLY A 168 -39.92 -5.13 6.60
N GLN A 169 -40.43 -4.65 7.75
CA GLN A 169 -39.95 -3.44 8.40
C GLN A 169 -38.82 -3.79 9.40
N VAL A 170 -37.78 -4.43 8.90
CA VAL A 170 -36.62 -4.86 9.67
C VAL A 170 -35.36 -4.18 9.16
N ALA A 171 -34.39 -3.98 10.05
CA ALA A 171 -33.12 -3.35 9.71
C ALA A 171 -31.96 -4.02 10.44
N VAL A 172 -30.82 -4.15 9.74
CA VAL A 172 -29.52 -4.47 10.31
C VAL A 172 -28.71 -3.18 10.35
N ILE A 173 -28.09 -2.87 11.47
CA ILE A 173 -27.37 -1.61 11.65
C ILE A 173 -25.86 -1.83 11.80
N GLY A 174 -25.05 -0.90 11.28
CA GLY A 174 -23.61 -0.89 11.48
C GLY A 174 -23.25 -0.49 12.92
N SER A 175 -22.04 -0.82 13.33
CA SER A 175 -21.55 -0.60 14.69
C SER A 175 -21.58 0.88 15.09
N GLU A 176 -21.19 1.81 14.22
CA GLU A 176 -21.22 3.25 14.51
C GLU A 176 -22.66 3.76 14.77
N VAL A 177 -23.63 3.27 13.96
CA VAL A 177 -25.04 3.62 14.16
C VAL A 177 -25.54 3.08 15.49
N ALA A 178 -25.16 1.84 15.84
CA ALA A 178 -25.53 1.23 17.12
C ALA A 178 -24.97 2.03 18.31
N GLU A 179 -23.69 2.39 18.29
CA GLU A 179 -23.03 3.15 19.35
C GLU A 179 -23.63 4.55 19.53
N ARG A 180 -23.90 5.25 18.43
CA ARG A 180 -24.41 6.64 18.47
C ARG A 180 -25.86 6.75 18.87
N LEU A 181 -26.73 5.79 18.44
CA LEU A 181 -28.15 5.83 18.78
C LEU A 181 -28.46 5.20 20.15
N PHE A 182 -27.74 4.15 20.52
CA PHE A 182 -28.10 3.35 21.71
C PHE A 182 -27.15 3.55 22.88
N LYS A 183 -26.00 4.22 22.67
CA LYS A 183 -24.98 4.50 23.70
C LYS A 183 -24.58 3.26 24.50
N ARG A 184 -25.40 2.82 25.46
CA ARG A 184 -25.21 1.62 26.30
C ARG A 184 -26.41 0.67 26.29
N GLY A 185 -27.43 0.95 25.47
CA GLY A 185 -28.64 0.12 25.37
C GLY A 185 -28.49 -1.04 24.37
N ASN A 186 -29.36 -2.05 24.53
CA ASN A 186 -29.44 -3.12 23.55
C ASN A 186 -30.21 -2.61 22.30
N PRO A 187 -29.63 -2.60 21.10
CA PRO A 187 -30.30 -2.18 19.87
C PRO A 187 -31.30 -3.22 19.35
N LEU A 188 -31.14 -4.52 19.68
CA LEU A 188 -32.01 -5.58 19.14
C LEU A 188 -33.45 -5.44 19.60
N GLY A 189 -34.39 -5.53 18.65
CA GLY A 189 -35.82 -5.35 18.88
C GLY A 189 -36.30 -3.91 18.99
N ALA A 190 -35.36 -2.92 19.01
CA ALA A 190 -35.72 -1.51 19.07
C ALA A 190 -36.29 -1.03 17.73
N ARG A 191 -37.24 -0.09 17.76
CA ARG A 191 -37.81 0.52 16.55
C ARG A 191 -37.13 1.87 16.30
N ILE A 192 -36.35 1.96 15.21
CA ILE A 192 -35.69 3.17 14.72
C ILE A 192 -36.50 3.80 13.61
N SER A 193 -36.41 5.12 13.46
CA SER A 193 -36.96 5.82 12.29
C SER A 193 -35.82 6.07 11.28
N VAL A 194 -35.99 5.62 10.06
CA VAL A 194 -35.09 5.83 8.92
C VAL A 194 -35.85 6.67 7.90
N GLY A 195 -35.53 7.96 7.83
CA GLY A 195 -36.35 8.90 7.09
C GLY A 195 -37.81 8.84 7.54
N PRO A 196 -38.80 8.66 6.63
CA PRO A 196 -40.23 8.64 6.95
C PRO A 196 -40.72 7.30 7.50
N GLN A 197 -39.92 6.22 7.46
CA GLN A 197 -40.36 4.87 7.83
C GLN A 197 -39.71 4.38 9.12
N ARG A 198 -40.39 3.44 9.80
CA ARG A 198 -39.88 2.81 11.03
C ARG A 198 -39.47 1.36 10.74
N PHE A 199 -38.32 0.97 11.31
CA PHE A 199 -37.78 -0.36 11.16
C PHE A 199 -37.43 -0.95 12.53
N THR A 200 -37.62 -2.25 12.71
CA THR A 200 -37.18 -2.98 13.89
C THR A 200 -35.75 -3.48 13.69
N VAL A 201 -34.85 -3.16 14.57
CA VAL A 201 -33.46 -3.63 14.52
C VAL A 201 -33.42 -5.11 14.84
N ILE A 202 -32.93 -5.93 13.89
CA ILE A 202 -32.81 -7.40 14.03
C ILE A 202 -31.37 -7.87 14.18
N GLY A 203 -30.40 -6.99 13.86
CA GLY A 203 -29.00 -7.35 13.97
C GLY A 203 -28.07 -6.14 13.95
N VAL A 204 -26.85 -6.36 14.42
CA VAL A 204 -25.75 -5.38 14.46
C VAL A 204 -24.55 -6.01 13.77
N LEU A 205 -23.89 -5.25 12.90
CA LEU A 205 -22.68 -5.68 12.18
C LEU A 205 -21.44 -5.53 13.04
N VAL A 206 -20.45 -6.40 12.79
CA VAL A 206 -19.08 -6.24 13.32
C VAL A 206 -18.46 -4.98 12.74
N PRO A 207 -17.69 -4.18 13.53
CA PRO A 207 -16.99 -3.01 13.02
C PRO A 207 -16.08 -3.35 11.84
N GLN A 208 -16.26 -2.64 10.73
CA GLN A 208 -15.42 -2.74 9.52
C GLN A 208 -14.38 -1.61 9.45
N GLY A 209 -14.60 -0.53 10.21
CA GLY A 209 -13.73 0.62 10.25
C GLY A 209 -14.02 1.65 9.16
N LYS A 210 -12.96 2.28 8.64
CA LYS A 210 -13.08 3.34 7.64
C LYS A 210 -12.43 2.94 6.32
N ALA A 211 -13.09 3.28 5.22
CA ALA A 211 -12.53 3.17 3.88
C ALA A 211 -12.55 4.56 3.20
N PHE A 212 -11.43 4.98 2.62
CA PHE A 212 -11.28 6.27 1.92
C PHE A 212 -11.79 7.48 2.74
N GLY A 213 -11.51 7.47 4.06
CA GLY A 213 -11.95 8.53 4.98
C GLY A 213 -13.43 8.49 5.36
N ARG A 214 -14.22 7.57 4.82
CA ARG A 214 -15.63 7.35 5.18
C ARG A 214 -15.78 6.13 6.07
N SER A 215 -16.68 6.23 7.05
CA SER A 215 -17.01 5.10 7.90
C SER A 215 -17.85 4.08 7.12
N LEU A 216 -17.39 2.82 7.11
CA LEU A 216 -18.18 1.69 6.61
C LEU A 216 -19.23 1.24 7.63
N ASP A 217 -19.13 1.72 8.87
CA ASP A 217 -19.97 1.36 9.99
C ASP A 217 -21.17 2.30 10.15
N ASN A 218 -21.19 3.43 9.41
CA ASN A 218 -22.34 4.35 9.35
C ASN A 218 -23.35 3.90 8.29
N LEU A 219 -23.85 2.67 8.44
CA LEU A 219 -24.68 1.93 7.48
C LEU A 219 -25.90 1.35 8.15
N ILE A 220 -27.02 1.33 7.42
CA ILE A 220 -28.24 0.56 7.75
C ILE A 220 -28.62 -0.27 6.53
N ILE A 221 -28.84 -1.55 6.73
CA ILE A 221 -29.30 -2.47 5.70
C ILE A 221 -30.77 -2.78 5.93
N ILE A 222 -31.58 -2.58 4.89
CA ILE A 222 -33.03 -2.86 4.88
C ILE A 222 -33.38 -3.74 3.69
N PRO A 223 -34.53 -4.44 3.70
CA PRO A 223 -35.03 -5.17 2.55
C PRO A 223 -35.15 -4.27 1.30
N ILE A 224 -34.77 -4.82 0.13
CA ILE A 224 -34.78 -4.07 -1.14
C ILE A 224 -36.17 -3.53 -1.49
N ASP A 225 -37.23 -4.22 -1.13
CA ASP A 225 -38.60 -3.77 -1.35
C ASP A 225 -38.99 -2.60 -0.44
N ALA A 226 -38.56 -2.64 0.80
CA ALA A 226 -38.75 -1.52 1.72
C ALA A 226 -37.98 -0.28 1.23
N PHE A 227 -36.73 -0.48 0.74
CA PHE A 227 -35.94 0.58 0.11
C PHE A 227 -36.65 1.16 -1.12
N GLY A 228 -37.16 0.31 -2.02
CA GLY A 228 -37.87 0.74 -3.23
C GLY A 228 -39.12 1.58 -2.93
N ARG A 229 -39.86 1.25 -1.85
CA ARG A 229 -41.04 2.07 -1.42
C ARG A 229 -40.61 3.44 -0.89
N MET A 230 -39.42 3.57 -0.28
CA MET A 230 -38.94 4.84 0.26
C MET A 230 -38.33 5.75 -0.82
N TYR A 231 -37.59 5.17 -1.74
CA TYR A 231 -36.74 5.93 -2.66
C TYR A 231 -37.09 5.75 -4.13
N GLY A 232 -38.05 4.90 -4.44
CA GLY A 232 -38.48 4.57 -5.81
C GLY A 232 -37.79 3.32 -6.37
N MET A 233 -38.54 2.54 -7.17
CA MET A 233 -38.08 1.26 -7.75
C MET A 233 -37.21 1.43 -8.99
N ARG A 234 -37.21 2.61 -9.64
CA ARG A 234 -36.44 2.90 -10.88
C ARG A 234 -35.08 3.52 -10.62
N ARG A 235 -34.60 3.43 -9.40
CA ARG A 235 -33.29 3.97 -9.05
C ARG A 235 -32.20 3.03 -9.54
N ASP A 236 -31.10 3.62 -10.03
CA ASP A 236 -29.91 2.85 -10.41
C ASP A 236 -29.38 2.07 -9.21
N MET A 237 -29.14 0.78 -9.41
CA MET A 237 -28.61 -0.13 -8.40
C MET A 237 -27.40 -0.86 -8.94
N ALA A 238 -26.67 -1.52 -8.08
CA ALA A 238 -25.66 -2.49 -8.45
C ALA A 238 -26.15 -3.89 -8.13
N ILE A 239 -25.60 -4.90 -8.79
CA ILE A 239 -25.83 -6.30 -8.43
C ILE A 239 -24.48 -6.85 -7.95
N ALA A 240 -24.40 -7.24 -6.68
CA ALA A 240 -23.27 -7.99 -6.15
C ALA A 240 -23.44 -9.47 -6.53
N VAL A 241 -22.45 -10.03 -7.20
CA VAL A 241 -22.46 -11.40 -7.71
C VAL A 241 -21.22 -12.12 -7.23
N THR A 242 -21.39 -13.20 -6.49
CA THR A 242 -20.27 -14.06 -6.09
C THR A 242 -20.15 -15.23 -7.05
N ALA A 243 -18.99 -15.41 -7.65
CA ALA A 243 -18.71 -16.55 -8.52
C ALA A 243 -18.54 -17.83 -7.70
N ALA A 244 -18.91 -18.96 -8.29
CA ALA A 244 -18.57 -20.26 -7.72
C ALA A 244 -17.03 -20.42 -7.63
N PRO A 245 -16.50 -21.16 -6.65
CA PRO A 245 -15.07 -21.31 -6.48
C PRO A 245 -14.35 -21.75 -7.76
N GLY A 246 -13.31 -21.01 -8.18
CA GLY A 246 -12.51 -21.31 -9.36
C GLY A 246 -13.15 -20.99 -10.71
N SER A 247 -14.34 -20.37 -10.75
CA SER A 247 -15.09 -20.09 -11.98
C SER A 247 -15.28 -18.60 -12.31
N MET A 248 -14.39 -17.73 -11.81
CA MET A 248 -14.53 -16.27 -11.93
C MET A 248 -14.73 -15.79 -13.38
N TYR A 249 -13.87 -16.25 -14.30
CA TYR A 249 -13.97 -15.85 -15.71
C TYR A 249 -15.23 -16.42 -16.39
N GLN A 250 -15.56 -17.69 -16.12
CA GLN A 250 -16.77 -18.31 -16.68
C GLN A 250 -18.06 -17.65 -16.11
N ALA A 251 -18.00 -17.22 -14.84
CA ALA A 251 -19.10 -16.48 -14.22
C ALA A 251 -19.26 -15.09 -14.86
N GLU A 252 -18.17 -14.42 -15.18
CA GLU A 252 -18.17 -13.13 -15.88
C GLU A 252 -18.78 -13.27 -17.28
N ASP A 253 -18.32 -14.24 -18.06
CA ASP A 253 -18.89 -14.53 -19.40
C ASP A 253 -20.39 -14.84 -19.31
N GLN A 254 -20.79 -15.62 -18.32
CA GLN A 254 -22.21 -15.96 -18.09
C GLN A 254 -23.05 -14.73 -17.70
N ILE A 255 -22.51 -13.81 -16.88
CA ILE A 255 -23.17 -12.53 -16.55
C ILE A 255 -23.40 -11.73 -17.83
N VAL A 256 -22.38 -11.62 -18.69
CA VAL A 256 -22.48 -10.89 -19.97
C VAL A 256 -23.56 -11.53 -20.86
N GLU A 257 -23.54 -12.84 -21.05
CA GLU A 257 -24.50 -13.56 -21.88
C GLU A 257 -25.96 -13.35 -21.39
N ILE A 258 -26.18 -13.54 -20.08
CA ILE A 258 -27.52 -13.40 -19.48
C ILE A 258 -28.03 -11.96 -19.61
N LEU A 259 -27.20 -10.97 -19.30
CA LEU A 259 -27.63 -9.57 -19.32
C LEU A 259 -27.79 -9.02 -20.74
N ARG A 260 -26.96 -9.44 -21.69
CA ARG A 260 -27.16 -9.09 -23.11
C ARG A 260 -28.48 -9.65 -23.62
N GLY A 261 -28.79 -10.91 -23.26
CA GLY A 261 -30.08 -11.53 -23.61
C GLY A 261 -31.28 -10.84 -22.93
N GLU A 262 -31.20 -10.51 -21.63
CA GLU A 262 -32.29 -9.86 -20.90
C GLU A 262 -32.57 -8.43 -21.41
N ARG A 263 -31.52 -7.72 -21.84
CA ARG A 263 -31.59 -6.34 -22.35
C ARG A 263 -31.82 -6.29 -23.87
N GLY A 264 -31.91 -7.43 -24.55
CA GLY A 264 -32.13 -7.52 -26.00
C GLY A 264 -31.00 -6.93 -26.84
N LEU A 265 -29.74 -6.99 -26.36
CA LEU A 265 -28.56 -6.48 -27.07
C LEU A 265 -28.14 -7.46 -28.15
N GLY A 266 -27.98 -6.97 -29.39
CA GLY A 266 -27.48 -7.73 -30.52
C GLY A 266 -25.96 -7.94 -30.49
N ALA A 267 -25.41 -8.78 -31.37
CA ALA A 267 -23.99 -9.12 -31.39
C ALA A 267 -23.06 -7.91 -31.61
N GLY A 268 -23.53 -6.84 -32.28
CA GLY A 268 -22.77 -5.63 -32.54
C GLY A 268 -23.01 -4.47 -31.55
N ASP A 269 -23.91 -4.62 -30.61
CA ASP A 269 -24.27 -3.58 -29.67
C ASP A 269 -23.25 -3.49 -28.52
N GLU A 270 -22.97 -2.27 -28.09
CA GLU A 270 -22.16 -2.05 -26.87
C GLU A 270 -22.94 -2.45 -25.62
N ASP A 271 -22.23 -2.98 -24.62
CA ASP A 271 -22.84 -3.34 -23.34
C ASP A 271 -23.35 -2.08 -22.62
N THR A 272 -24.58 -2.15 -22.15
CA THR A 272 -25.25 -1.09 -21.39
C THR A 272 -25.01 -1.21 -19.87
N PHE A 273 -24.14 -2.12 -19.48
CA PHE A 273 -23.71 -2.38 -18.09
C PHE A 273 -22.18 -2.50 -18.04
N SER A 274 -21.65 -2.57 -16.84
CA SER A 274 -20.23 -2.79 -16.59
C SER A 274 -20.09 -3.77 -15.43
N ILE A 275 -19.14 -4.70 -15.57
CA ILE A 275 -18.76 -5.63 -14.50
C ILE A 275 -17.51 -5.05 -13.84
N ASN A 276 -17.57 -4.79 -12.56
CA ASN A 276 -16.51 -4.17 -11.78
C ASN A 276 -15.93 -5.21 -10.81
N ARG A 277 -14.62 -5.30 -10.77
CA ARG A 277 -13.88 -6.22 -9.89
C ARG A 277 -12.93 -5.46 -8.99
N GLN A 278 -12.69 -6.02 -7.80
CA GLN A 278 -11.70 -5.51 -6.86
C GLN A 278 -10.30 -5.42 -7.51
N SER A 279 -9.92 -6.40 -8.33
CA SER A 279 -8.64 -6.44 -9.03
C SER A 279 -8.41 -5.26 -9.96
N GLU A 280 -9.45 -4.75 -10.62
CA GLU A 280 -9.35 -3.58 -11.50
C GLU A 280 -9.04 -2.29 -10.74
N LEU A 281 -9.65 -2.13 -9.55
CA LEU A 281 -9.34 -1.00 -8.67
C LEU A 281 -7.90 -1.09 -8.14
N LEU A 282 -7.43 -2.29 -7.79
CA LEU A 282 -6.03 -2.49 -7.38
C LEU A 282 -5.06 -2.19 -8.52
N GLN A 283 -5.38 -2.66 -9.73
CA GLN A 283 -4.54 -2.39 -10.91
C GLN A 283 -4.48 -0.89 -11.20
N MET A 284 -5.61 -0.19 -11.24
CA MET A 284 -5.67 1.26 -11.42
C MET A 284 -4.86 1.98 -10.34
N PHE A 285 -5.04 1.62 -9.07
CA PHE A 285 -4.28 2.21 -7.98
C PHE A 285 -2.78 2.02 -8.17
N ASN A 286 -2.34 0.82 -8.54
CA ASN A 286 -0.93 0.53 -8.78
C ASN A 286 -0.38 1.31 -9.98
N GLU A 287 -1.14 1.43 -11.07
CA GLU A 287 -0.74 2.19 -12.27
C GLU A 287 -0.59 3.68 -11.96
N GLU A 288 -1.59 4.30 -11.32
CA GLU A 288 -1.58 5.73 -10.97
C GLU A 288 -0.49 6.06 -9.95
N THR A 289 -0.30 5.19 -8.96
CA THR A 289 0.71 5.42 -7.93
C THR A 289 2.13 5.11 -8.42
N ALA A 290 2.33 4.16 -9.34
CA ALA A 290 3.64 3.79 -9.86
C ALA A 290 4.36 4.98 -10.51
N ALA A 291 3.64 5.83 -11.25
CA ALA A 291 4.21 7.03 -11.87
C ALA A 291 4.69 8.04 -10.82
N LEU A 292 3.85 8.30 -9.80
CA LEU A 292 4.20 9.22 -8.70
C LEU A 292 5.41 8.73 -7.92
N PHE A 293 5.45 7.42 -7.61
CA PHE A 293 6.59 6.82 -6.90
C PHE A 293 7.84 6.78 -7.76
N GLY A 294 7.71 6.57 -9.06
CA GLY A 294 8.83 6.65 -10.01
C GLY A 294 9.53 8.00 -9.96
N VAL A 295 8.77 9.09 -10.00
CA VAL A 295 9.30 10.46 -9.86
C VAL A 295 9.97 10.67 -8.50
N ALA A 296 9.33 10.22 -7.43
CA ALA A 296 9.87 10.37 -6.07
C ALA A 296 11.17 9.57 -5.87
N ILE A 297 11.24 8.36 -6.42
CA ILE A 297 12.48 7.54 -6.43
C ILE A 297 13.57 8.23 -7.24
N ALA A 298 13.24 8.80 -8.40
CA ALA A 298 14.22 9.54 -9.21
C ALA A 298 14.81 10.72 -8.45
N ILE A 299 14.00 11.49 -7.72
CA ILE A 299 14.48 12.58 -6.84
C ILE A 299 15.42 12.03 -5.74
N GLY A 300 15.03 10.91 -5.10
CA GLY A 300 15.87 10.26 -4.09
C GLY A 300 17.22 9.78 -4.64
N LEU A 301 17.22 9.22 -5.86
CA LEU A 301 18.45 8.80 -6.55
C LEU A 301 19.34 10.00 -6.91
N VAL A 302 18.77 11.09 -7.40
CA VAL A 302 19.55 12.34 -7.67
C VAL A 302 20.18 12.86 -6.37
N THR A 303 19.44 12.85 -5.27
CA THR A 303 19.99 13.27 -3.96
C THR A 303 21.13 12.35 -3.51
N LEU A 304 21.02 11.04 -3.72
CA LEU A 304 22.09 10.08 -3.45
C LEU A 304 23.30 10.26 -4.36
N LEU A 305 23.10 10.57 -5.64
CA LEU A 305 24.21 10.91 -6.56
C LEU A 305 24.99 12.12 -6.06
N VAL A 306 24.31 13.18 -5.65
CA VAL A 306 24.95 14.37 -5.08
C VAL A 306 25.73 14.03 -3.80
N GLY A 307 25.11 13.23 -2.89
CA GLY A 307 25.78 12.73 -1.68
C GLY A 307 26.99 11.85 -2.01
N GLY A 308 26.88 10.97 -3.00
CA GLY A 308 27.98 10.10 -3.49
C GLY A 308 29.15 10.88 -4.09
N ILE A 309 28.87 11.90 -4.90
CA ILE A 309 29.91 12.83 -5.40
C ILE A 309 30.60 13.53 -4.22
N GLY A 310 29.84 13.90 -3.17
CA GLY A 310 30.43 14.44 -1.94
C GLY A 310 31.41 13.47 -1.29
N VAL A 311 31.06 12.18 -1.18
CA VAL A 311 31.95 11.13 -0.67
C VAL A 311 33.19 10.98 -1.54
N MET A 312 33.03 10.93 -2.86
CA MET A 312 34.12 10.84 -3.80
C MET A 312 35.11 11.99 -3.60
N ASN A 313 34.62 13.23 -3.49
CA ASN A 313 35.45 14.41 -3.29
C ASN A 313 36.25 14.37 -1.96
N ILE A 314 35.59 13.93 -0.87
CA ILE A 314 36.27 13.77 0.43
C ILE A 314 37.34 12.71 0.35
N MET A 315 37.02 11.57 -0.28
CA MET A 315 38.00 10.49 -0.42
C MET A 315 39.20 10.91 -1.27
N LEU A 316 39.01 11.74 -2.32
CA LEU A 316 40.09 12.29 -3.12
C LEU A 316 41.01 13.21 -2.27
N VAL A 317 40.41 14.06 -1.44
CA VAL A 317 41.19 14.92 -0.51
C VAL A 317 41.89 14.07 0.54
N ALA A 318 41.22 13.04 1.09
CA ALA A 318 41.86 12.13 2.05
C ALA A 318 43.06 11.39 1.44
N VAL A 319 42.99 11.02 0.16
CA VAL A 319 44.12 10.43 -0.57
C VAL A 319 45.26 11.40 -0.71
N THR A 320 45.04 12.69 -1.05
CA THR A 320 46.07 13.71 -1.18
C THR A 320 46.73 14.04 0.19
N GLU A 321 45.93 14.19 1.26
CA GLU A 321 46.44 14.45 2.62
C GLU A 321 47.30 13.28 3.16
N ARG A 322 47.01 12.03 2.72
CA ARG A 322 47.72 10.82 3.16
C ARG A 322 48.69 10.28 2.09
N THR A 323 49.06 11.07 1.08
CA THR A 323 49.91 10.62 -0.03
C THR A 323 51.24 10.04 0.48
N ARG A 324 51.91 10.70 1.44
CA ARG A 324 53.16 10.23 2.04
C ARG A 324 53.01 8.91 2.80
N GLU A 325 51.94 8.74 3.58
CA GLU A 325 51.64 7.51 4.31
C GLU A 325 51.40 6.33 3.34
N ILE A 326 50.65 6.57 2.25
CA ILE A 326 50.40 5.56 1.21
C ILE A 326 51.71 5.19 0.52
N GLY A 327 52.57 6.20 0.22
CA GLY A 327 53.89 6.00 -0.36
C GLY A 327 54.82 5.13 0.50
N VAL A 328 54.86 5.39 1.81
CA VAL A 328 55.64 4.56 2.77
C VAL A 328 55.13 3.13 2.78
N ARG A 329 53.81 2.89 2.86
CA ARG A 329 53.23 1.55 2.83
C ARG A 329 53.56 0.80 1.53
N ARG A 330 53.52 1.51 0.41
CA ARG A 330 53.89 0.96 -0.91
C ARG A 330 55.37 0.64 -1.01
N ALA A 331 56.23 1.49 -0.49
CA ALA A 331 57.68 1.26 -0.43
C ALA A 331 58.06 0.06 0.45
N LEU A 332 57.28 -0.20 1.54
CA LEU A 332 57.40 -1.39 2.40
C LEU A 332 56.79 -2.66 1.80
N GLY A 333 56.32 -2.62 0.55
CA GLY A 333 55.83 -3.80 -0.19
C GLY A 333 54.33 -4.04 -0.14
N ALA A 334 53.48 -3.09 0.31
CA ALA A 334 52.05 -3.23 0.28
C ALA A 334 51.54 -3.40 -1.17
N ARG A 335 50.69 -4.41 -1.40
CA ARG A 335 50.11 -4.67 -2.71
C ARG A 335 49.06 -3.60 -3.06
N ARG A 336 48.96 -3.25 -4.35
CA ARG A 336 47.93 -2.28 -4.85
C ARG A 336 46.54 -2.64 -4.37
N ARG A 337 46.19 -3.94 -4.42
CA ARG A 337 44.89 -4.47 -3.98
C ARG A 337 44.61 -4.18 -2.50
N THR A 338 45.62 -4.22 -1.64
CA THR A 338 45.45 -3.93 -0.20
C THR A 338 45.04 -2.48 0.01
N ILE A 339 45.73 -1.51 -0.65
CA ILE A 339 45.37 -0.11 -0.61
C ILE A 339 43.96 0.14 -1.18
N LEU A 340 43.67 -0.44 -2.34
CA LEU A 340 42.36 -0.30 -2.98
C LEU A 340 41.20 -0.81 -2.06
N VAL A 341 41.34 -2.01 -1.49
CA VAL A 341 40.32 -2.58 -0.57
C VAL A 341 40.18 -1.70 0.68
N GLN A 342 41.29 -1.18 1.21
CA GLN A 342 41.26 -0.30 2.37
C GLN A 342 40.40 0.96 2.12
N PHE A 343 40.63 1.69 1.02
CA PHE A 343 39.90 2.91 0.69
C PHE A 343 38.43 2.61 0.30
N LEU A 344 38.18 1.50 -0.37
CA LEU A 344 36.80 1.02 -0.66
C LEU A 344 36.03 0.73 0.62
N THR A 345 36.66 0.05 1.58
CA THR A 345 36.04 -0.23 2.88
C THR A 345 35.78 1.06 3.65
N GLU A 346 36.70 2.02 3.61
CA GLU A 346 36.55 3.32 4.27
C GLU A 346 35.35 4.09 3.68
N SER A 347 35.23 4.16 2.35
CA SER A 347 34.11 4.82 1.69
C SER A 347 32.78 4.12 1.99
N ALA A 348 32.75 2.78 1.96
CA ALA A 348 31.54 2.02 2.30
C ALA A 348 31.09 2.23 3.76
N LEU A 349 32.04 2.31 4.70
CA LEU A 349 31.71 2.58 6.11
C LEU A 349 31.13 3.98 6.31
N VAL A 350 31.69 5.00 5.66
CA VAL A 350 31.17 6.38 5.73
C VAL A 350 29.74 6.44 5.22
N THR A 351 29.48 5.79 4.08
CA THR A 351 28.14 5.78 3.49
C THR A 351 27.16 4.93 4.28
N MET A 352 27.58 3.83 4.88
CA MET A 352 26.75 3.02 5.78
C MET A 352 26.35 3.78 7.05
N VAL A 353 27.22 4.61 7.61
CA VAL A 353 26.88 5.51 8.73
C VAL A 353 25.83 6.51 8.29
N GLY A 354 26.02 7.15 7.11
CA GLY A 354 25.02 8.02 6.51
C GLY A 354 23.69 7.31 6.27
N GLY A 355 23.76 6.09 5.74
CA GLY A 355 22.59 5.23 5.52
C GLY A 355 21.85 4.86 6.81
N ALA A 356 22.58 4.55 7.88
CA ALA A 356 21.99 4.27 9.20
C ALA A 356 21.28 5.49 9.79
N LEU A 357 21.90 6.66 9.71
CA LEU A 357 21.30 7.93 10.12
C LEU A 357 20.07 8.25 9.25
N GLY A 358 20.17 8.10 7.94
CA GLY A 358 19.08 8.30 7.01
C GLY A 358 17.92 7.36 7.27
N THR A 359 18.19 6.07 7.51
CA THR A 359 17.18 5.09 7.89
C THR A 359 16.48 5.47 9.20
N ALA A 360 17.22 5.89 10.21
CA ALA A 360 16.65 6.34 11.48
C ALA A 360 15.73 7.57 11.29
N VAL A 361 16.17 8.56 10.51
CA VAL A 361 15.36 9.74 10.14
C VAL A 361 14.13 9.33 9.32
N GLY A 362 14.26 8.41 8.36
CA GLY A 362 13.15 7.87 7.58
C GLY A 362 12.09 7.15 8.44
N ILE A 363 12.54 6.35 9.42
CA ILE A 363 11.62 5.70 10.39
C ILE A 363 10.87 6.74 11.22
N ILE A 364 11.56 7.78 11.68
CA ILE A 364 10.93 8.89 12.41
C ILE A 364 9.93 9.61 11.52
N GLY A 365 10.31 9.90 10.27
CA GLY A 365 9.43 10.51 9.27
C GLY A 365 8.15 9.71 9.05
N CYS A 366 8.25 8.39 8.87
CA CYS A 366 7.10 7.50 8.77
C CYS A 366 6.19 7.57 10.01
N ARG A 367 6.76 7.53 11.22
CA ARG A 367 5.98 7.64 12.47
C ARG A 367 5.30 9.00 12.66
N VAL A 368 5.90 10.06 12.15
CA VAL A 368 5.28 11.40 12.16
C VAL A 368 4.10 11.43 11.20
N ILE A 369 4.28 10.88 9.99
CA ILE A 369 3.20 10.77 9.00
C ILE A 369 2.02 9.96 9.56
N ASP A 370 2.27 8.83 10.22
CA ASP A 370 1.23 8.01 10.85
C ASP A 370 0.37 8.77 11.88
N ARG A 371 0.94 9.81 12.53
CA ARG A 371 0.22 10.61 13.53
C ARG A 371 -0.59 11.74 12.90
N ILE A 372 -0.16 12.26 11.76
CA ILE A 372 -0.73 13.47 11.13
C ILE A 372 -1.69 13.09 10.02
N ALA A 373 -1.38 12.05 9.27
CA ALA A 373 -2.16 11.59 8.12
C ALA A 373 -2.92 10.29 8.45
N PRO A 374 -4.11 10.07 7.87
CA PRO A 374 -4.87 8.83 8.03
C PRO A 374 -4.27 7.66 7.20
N VAL A 375 -2.96 7.65 7.02
CA VAL A 375 -2.22 6.67 6.21
C VAL A 375 -1.15 6.04 7.09
N SER A 376 -1.19 4.73 7.24
CA SER A 376 -0.17 3.97 7.97
C SER A 376 1.05 3.78 7.07
N ALA A 377 2.22 4.25 7.48
CA ALA A 377 3.47 3.94 6.80
C ALA A 377 4.02 2.60 7.32
N GLU A 378 4.11 1.61 6.46
CA GLU A 378 4.59 0.27 6.83
C GLU A 378 6.08 0.12 6.44
N LEU A 379 6.94 -0.07 7.44
CA LEU A 379 8.36 -0.35 7.26
C LEU A 379 8.66 -1.81 7.56
N SER A 380 9.08 -2.56 6.55
CA SER A 380 9.51 -3.94 6.75
C SER A 380 11.00 -4.00 7.18
N PRO A 381 11.41 -4.98 8.00
CA PRO A 381 12.82 -5.19 8.32
C PRO A 381 13.70 -5.39 7.08
N THR A 382 13.15 -5.97 6.02
CA THR A 382 13.84 -6.16 4.74
C THR A 382 14.17 -4.83 4.05
N ALA A 383 13.29 -3.83 4.16
CA ALA A 383 13.55 -2.48 3.64
C ALA A 383 14.70 -1.79 4.38
N ILE A 384 14.78 -1.95 5.69
CA ILE A 384 15.86 -1.39 6.53
C ILE A 384 17.20 -2.00 6.11
N VAL A 385 17.28 -3.32 6.00
CA VAL A 385 18.50 -4.02 5.56
C VAL A 385 18.84 -3.61 4.13
N GLY A 386 17.86 -3.54 3.24
CA GLY A 386 18.02 -3.09 1.85
C GLY A 386 18.60 -1.69 1.77
N ALA A 387 18.14 -0.73 2.57
CA ALA A 387 18.63 0.63 2.61
C ALA A 387 20.10 0.72 3.07
N LEU A 388 20.48 -0.08 4.07
CA LEU A 388 21.87 -0.16 4.54
C LEU A 388 22.80 -0.78 3.49
N LEU A 389 22.40 -1.87 2.87
CA LEU A 389 23.17 -2.50 1.78
C LEU A 389 23.30 -1.56 0.58
N PHE A 390 22.23 -0.87 0.23
CA PHE A 390 22.22 0.09 -0.87
C PHE A 390 23.14 1.27 -0.58
N SER A 391 23.13 1.83 0.63
CA SER A 391 24.06 2.91 1.01
C SER A 391 25.53 2.46 0.96
N GLY A 392 25.82 1.23 1.39
CA GLY A 392 27.14 0.63 1.25
C GLY A 392 27.58 0.47 -0.22
N ALA A 393 26.67 0.04 -1.09
CA ALA A 393 26.91 -0.07 -2.53
C ALA A 393 27.23 1.29 -3.15
N VAL A 394 26.49 2.35 -2.78
CA VAL A 394 26.78 3.74 -3.19
C VAL A 394 28.20 4.13 -2.79
N GLY A 395 28.61 3.82 -1.56
CA GLY A 395 29.99 4.07 -1.09
C GLY A 395 31.04 3.33 -1.90
N LEU A 396 30.79 2.07 -2.27
CA LEU A 396 31.69 1.29 -3.12
C LEU A 396 31.81 1.93 -4.52
N VAL A 397 30.70 2.30 -5.13
CA VAL A 397 30.67 2.91 -6.49
C VAL A 397 31.46 4.23 -6.50
N PHE A 398 31.11 5.17 -5.61
CA PHE A 398 31.76 6.48 -5.57
C PHE A 398 33.16 6.45 -4.94
N GLY A 399 33.47 5.46 -4.11
CA GLY A 399 34.78 5.21 -3.56
C GLY A 399 35.77 4.56 -4.53
N THR A 400 35.29 3.96 -5.63
CA THR A 400 36.15 3.22 -6.58
C THR A 400 37.19 4.10 -7.22
N TRP A 401 36.83 5.29 -7.71
CA TRP A 401 37.79 6.22 -8.35
C TRP A 401 38.88 6.71 -7.40
N PRO A 402 38.58 7.24 -6.19
CA PRO A 402 39.62 7.63 -5.23
C PRO A 402 40.52 6.47 -4.80
N ALA A 403 39.91 5.29 -4.53
CA ALA A 403 40.65 4.09 -4.13
C ALA A 403 41.60 3.60 -5.24
N TYR A 404 41.16 3.65 -6.50
CA TYR A 404 41.98 3.32 -7.65
C TYR A 404 43.15 4.28 -7.73
N ARG A 405 42.95 5.60 -7.63
CA ARG A 405 43.98 6.62 -7.65
C ARG A 405 44.99 6.42 -6.52
N ALA A 406 44.54 6.17 -5.28
CA ALA A 406 45.39 5.88 -4.15
C ALA A 406 46.29 4.64 -4.36
N SER A 407 45.74 3.59 -4.97
CA SER A 407 46.42 2.31 -5.21
C SER A 407 47.51 2.41 -6.30
N HIS A 408 47.48 3.42 -7.17
CA HIS A 408 48.40 3.63 -8.28
C HIS A 408 49.44 4.75 -8.03
N LEU A 409 49.46 5.36 -6.85
CA LEU A 409 50.48 6.33 -6.48
C LEU A 409 51.88 5.73 -6.60
N ASP A 410 52.81 6.49 -7.22
CA ASP A 410 54.23 6.10 -7.27
C ASP A 410 54.86 6.34 -5.89
N PRO A 411 55.54 5.34 -5.29
CA PRO A 411 56.19 5.48 -3.98
C PRO A 411 57.26 6.61 -3.97
N ILE A 412 57.98 6.80 -5.09
CA ILE A 412 59.05 7.80 -5.18
C ILE A 412 58.46 9.19 -5.18
N GLU A 413 57.46 9.43 -6.00
CA GLU A 413 56.78 10.74 -6.05
C GLU A 413 56.01 11.03 -4.75
N ALA A 414 55.39 10.02 -4.13
CA ALA A 414 54.65 10.16 -2.88
C ALA A 414 55.56 10.53 -1.69
N LEU A 415 56.81 10.09 -1.67
CA LEU A 415 57.78 10.45 -0.63
C LEU A 415 58.41 11.84 -0.83
N ARG A 416 58.37 12.40 -2.06
CA ARG A 416 58.82 13.76 -2.38
C ARG A 416 57.75 14.84 -2.16
N PHE A 417 56.53 14.42 -1.90
CA PHE A 417 55.41 15.34 -1.63
C PHE A 417 55.60 15.97 -0.24
N GLU A 418 55.79 17.30 -0.20
CA GLU A 418 55.81 18.09 1.02
C GLU A 418 54.39 18.44 1.51
#